data_76180618a7fa934cdd3ebb34026f7f57
#
_entry.id   76180618a7fa934cdd3ebb34026f7f57
#
_cell.length_a   1.000
_cell.length_b   1.000
_cell.length_c   1.000
_cell.angle_alpha   90.00
_cell.angle_beta   90.00
_cell.angle_gamma   90.00
#
_symmetry.space_group_name_H-M   'P 1'
#
loop_
_entity.id
_entity.type
_entity.pdbx_description
1 polymer ?
#
loop_
_entity_poly.entity_id
_entity_poly.type
_entity_poly.pdbx_seq_one_letter_code
_entity_poly.pdbx_strand_id
1 'polypeptide(L)'
;MSDLFSMPLEDLVDGPNSPQTEVVDICSRMIQIDSQNFGPQDARGEVDMCRYVSELLEEIGVDVSIYESEPSRATLVAEWAPEGTDMSRPALLLHGHSDTVPFEAEDWAHHPLSGEVHDNCMWGRGAIDMKGFLAMVLSAIRARHRRGEVPSRPIRFIMFADEEASGTLGSTWLGANHPEIFDGVTEAISEVGGFSLTTPGGKRVYVVQSAEKGLWWFRMSATGRAGHGSMRNPDNAVSHLLEALSRIDSHQWPDLGHPVQEEFLAKVSEMWGLTIDRDDLESCLAPIGPLSRMVAACCSHNVTTTVLSAGYKVNVVPTRASAEIDARFIPGSEEEMISTIKSLAGPGIDFETISLKPAAAAPFEGSAVDAIRHAIDAEDPGAGVLPYLNSAGTDAKGFAVLPDGRRINCYGCTPLRLPADFDFISLFHGVDERVPVGSLVFGAKVVDHILQEA
;
A
#
# COMPACT_ATOMS: atom_id res chain seq x y z
N MET A 1 29.44 2.67 -12.64
CA MET A 1 28.04 2.92 -13.04
C MET A 1 27.77 4.38 -12.72
N SER A 2 27.32 5.17 -13.70
CA SER A 2 26.92 6.56 -13.47
C SER A 2 25.84 6.59 -12.37
N ASP A 3 25.97 7.53 -11.45
CA ASP A 3 25.03 7.71 -10.36
C ASP A 3 23.70 8.22 -10.94
N LEU A 4 22.72 7.32 -11.06
CA LEU A 4 21.39 7.59 -11.61
C LEU A 4 20.71 8.81 -10.94
N PHE A 5 21.13 9.12 -9.71
CA PHE A 5 20.53 10.18 -8.88
C PHE A 5 21.14 11.55 -9.11
N SER A 6 22.30 11.62 -9.76
CA SER A 6 23.00 12.87 -10.10
C SER A 6 22.91 13.23 -11.57
N MET A 7 22.35 12.37 -12.42
CA MET A 7 22.22 12.62 -13.86
C MET A 7 21.08 13.59 -14.14
N PRO A 8 21.28 14.56 -15.05
CA PRO A 8 20.18 15.36 -15.60
C PRO A 8 19.12 14.48 -16.26
N LEU A 9 17.85 14.89 -16.20
CA LEU A 9 16.72 14.14 -16.79
C LEU A 9 16.95 13.84 -18.28
N GLU A 10 17.53 14.79 -19.03
CA GLU A 10 17.83 14.64 -20.45
C GLU A 10 18.79 13.49 -20.75
N ASP A 11 19.66 13.14 -19.81
CA ASP A 11 20.61 12.02 -19.93
C ASP A 11 19.98 10.68 -19.50
N LEU A 12 18.78 10.71 -18.91
CA LEU A 12 18.05 9.53 -18.47
C LEU A 12 17.02 9.02 -19.51
N VAL A 13 16.77 9.78 -20.58
CA VAL A 13 15.73 9.49 -21.57
C VAL A 13 16.33 8.83 -22.81
N ASP A 14 15.89 7.62 -23.16
CA ASP A 14 16.41 6.84 -24.28
C ASP A 14 15.84 7.25 -25.65
N GLY A 15 14.90 8.19 -25.71
CA GLY A 15 14.30 8.68 -26.95
C GLY A 15 12.83 9.08 -26.80
N PRO A 16 12.22 9.65 -27.86
CA PRO A 16 10.90 10.29 -27.77
C PRO A 16 9.73 9.35 -27.49
N ASN A 17 9.91 8.05 -27.72
CA ASN A 17 8.87 7.03 -27.47
C ASN A 17 9.26 6.09 -26.32
N SER A 18 10.16 6.52 -25.45
CA SER A 18 10.50 5.76 -24.24
C SER A 18 9.57 6.14 -23.08
N PRO A 19 9.33 5.23 -22.11
CA PRO A 19 8.49 5.56 -20.96
C PRO A 19 9.06 6.69 -20.09
N GLN A 20 10.37 6.88 -20.10
CA GLN A 20 11.04 7.95 -19.36
C GLN A 20 10.65 9.36 -19.82
N THR A 21 10.21 9.50 -21.08
CA THR A 21 9.88 10.81 -21.68
C THR A 21 8.74 11.51 -20.97
N GLU A 22 7.75 10.75 -20.51
CA GLU A 22 6.52 11.31 -19.94
C GLU A 22 6.36 11.07 -18.42
N VAL A 23 7.09 10.12 -17.84
CA VAL A 23 6.83 9.70 -16.45
C VAL A 23 6.92 10.86 -15.44
N VAL A 24 7.88 11.78 -15.65
CA VAL A 24 8.10 12.93 -14.78
C VAL A 24 6.97 13.95 -14.94
N ASP A 25 6.56 14.24 -16.18
CA ASP A 25 5.49 15.18 -16.47
C ASP A 25 4.13 14.66 -15.99
N ILE A 26 3.85 13.37 -16.21
CA ILE A 26 2.62 12.72 -15.74
C ILE A 26 2.57 12.75 -14.21
N CYS A 27 3.65 12.35 -13.54
CA CYS A 27 3.74 12.37 -12.07
C CYS A 27 3.54 13.79 -11.52
N SER A 28 4.25 14.79 -12.08
CA SER A 28 4.10 16.20 -11.71
C SER A 28 2.65 16.66 -11.83
N ARG A 29 2.01 16.37 -12.97
CA ARG A 29 0.63 16.78 -13.20
C ARG A 29 -0.36 16.07 -12.26
N MET A 30 -0.17 14.79 -11.97
CA MET A 30 -1.00 14.06 -11.02
C MET A 30 -0.87 14.62 -9.60
N ILE A 31 0.35 14.99 -9.16
CA ILE A 31 0.58 15.65 -7.86
C ILE A 31 -0.19 16.97 -7.77
N GLN A 32 -0.22 17.76 -8.83
CA GLN A 32 -0.93 19.05 -8.87
C GLN A 32 -2.46 18.94 -8.78
N ILE A 33 -3.02 17.77 -9.01
CA ILE A 33 -4.44 17.52 -8.83
C ILE A 33 -4.70 17.16 -7.36
N ASP A 34 -5.45 18.03 -6.68
CA ASP A 34 -5.83 17.83 -5.27
C ASP A 34 -6.86 16.71 -5.15
N SER A 35 -6.43 15.59 -4.58
CA SER A 35 -7.26 14.41 -4.31
C SER A 35 -7.19 13.97 -2.84
N GLN A 36 -7.04 14.92 -1.92
CA GLN A 36 -6.97 14.66 -0.48
C GLN A 36 -8.24 13.99 0.02
N ASN A 37 -8.05 12.93 0.79
CA ASN A 37 -9.11 12.15 1.42
C ASN A 37 -9.03 12.30 2.95
N PHE A 38 -9.95 13.07 3.52
CA PHE A 38 -10.06 13.32 4.96
C PHE A 38 -10.93 12.26 5.67
N GLY A 39 -11.43 11.27 4.93
CA GLY A 39 -12.33 10.23 5.40
C GLY A 39 -13.64 10.16 4.63
N PRO A 40 -14.56 9.26 5.01
CA PRO A 40 -15.73 8.91 4.20
C PRO A 40 -16.68 10.05 3.85
N GLN A 41 -16.71 11.14 4.64
CA GLN A 41 -17.64 12.26 4.44
C GLN A 41 -16.95 13.56 4.01
N ASP A 42 -15.63 13.55 3.89
CA ASP A 42 -14.85 14.73 3.53
C ASP A 42 -13.65 14.31 2.67
N ALA A 43 -13.81 14.41 1.35
CA ALA A 43 -12.76 14.17 0.38
C ALA A 43 -12.88 15.15 -0.77
N ARG A 44 -11.76 15.50 -1.40
CA ARG A 44 -11.76 16.30 -2.64
C ARG A 44 -12.33 15.51 -3.81
N GLY A 45 -12.19 14.16 -3.73
CA GLY A 45 -12.66 13.23 -4.74
C GLY A 45 -11.66 13.02 -5.88
N GLU A 46 -11.94 12.01 -6.69
CA GLU A 46 -10.99 11.51 -7.69
C GLU A 46 -11.41 11.84 -9.13
N VAL A 47 -12.53 12.55 -9.35
CA VAL A 47 -13.07 12.85 -10.69
C VAL A 47 -12.09 13.62 -11.57
N ASP A 48 -11.39 14.62 -11.02
CA ASP A 48 -10.43 15.41 -11.81
C ASP A 48 -9.20 14.58 -12.19
N MET A 49 -8.78 13.67 -11.31
CA MET A 49 -7.74 12.68 -11.62
C MET A 49 -8.20 11.71 -12.71
N CYS A 50 -9.41 11.16 -12.58
CA CYS A 50 -9.99 10.29 -13.60
C CYS A 50 -10.09 11.00 -14.97
N ARG A 51 -10.48 12.27 -15.00
CA ARG A 51 -10.53 13.05 -16.26
C ARG A 51 -9.14 13.17 -16.89
N TYR A 52 -8.14 13.55 -16.12
CA TYR A 52 -6.78 13.67 -16.61
C TYR A 52 -6.23 12.35 -17.18
N VAL A 53 -6.43 11.25 -16.45
CA VAL A 53 -5.96 9.92 -16.88
C VAL A 53 -6.74 9.43 -18.09
N SER A 54 -8.06 9.72 -18.18
CA SER A 54 -8.87 9.41 -19.37
C SER A 54 -8.31 10.10 -20.61
N GLU A 55 -7.99 11.40 -20.54
CA GLU A 55 -7.39 12.14 -21.65
C GLU A 55 -6.09 11.46 -22.16
N LEU A 56 -5.21 11.03 -21.23
CA LEU A 56 -3.98 10.34 -21.57
C LEU A 56 -4.19 8.99 -22.28
N LEU A 57 -5.19 8.23 -21.85
CA LEU A 57 -5.50 6.90 -22.41
C LEU A 57 -6.27 7.01 -23.73
N GLU A 58 -7.22 7.93 -23.83
CA GLU A 58 -8.00 8.19 -25.04
C GLU A 58 -7.12 8.72 -26.20
N GLU A 59 -6.06 9.50 -25.91
CA GLU A 59 -5.07 9.91 -26.91
C GLU A 59 -4.40 8.74 -27.66
N ILE A 60 -4.32 7.57 -27.03
CA ILE A 60 -3.78 6.35 -27.62
C ILE A 60 -4.90 5.34 -27.97
N GLY A 61 -6.16 5.77 -28.00
CA GLY A 61 -7.29 4.95 -28.43
C GLY A 61 -7.67 3.84 -27.44
N VAL A 62 -7.36 4.00 -26.16
CA VAL A 62 -7.78 3.09 -25.10
C VAL A 62 -9.08 3.61 -24.50
N ASP A 63 -10.13 2.79 -24.56
CA ASP A 63 -11.43 3.12 -23.96
C ASP A 63 -11.37 3.09 -22.44
N VAL A 64 -12.00 4.08 -21.82
CA VAL A 64 -12.05 4.25 -20.37
C VAL A 64 -13.48 4.17 -19.87
N SER A 65 -13.67 3.51 -18.74
CA SER A 65 -14.92 3.48 -17.98
C SER A 65 -14.70 4.07 -16.60
N ILE A 66 -15.61 4.92 -16.14
CA ILE A 66 -15.55 5.52 -14.80
C ILE A 66 -16.75 5.01 -14.01
N TYR A 67 -16.46 4.53 -12.80
CA TYR A 67 -17.45 4.01 -11.85
C TYR A 67 -17.46 4.89 -10.60
N GLU A 68 -18.59 5.50 -10.31
CA GLU A 68 -18.77 6.31 -9.09
C GLU A 68 -19.61 5.54 -8.07
N SER A 69 -19.01 5.26 -6.91
CA SER A 69 -19.73 4.66 -5.78
C SER A 69 -20.61 5.67 -5.04
N GLU A 70 -20.11 6.90 -4.93
CA GLU A 70 -20.79 8.08 -4.40
C GLU A 70 -20.34 9.31 -5.22
N PRO A 71 -21.03 10.45 -5.14
CA PRO A 71 -20.61 11.64 -5.85
C PRO A 71 -19.14 12.00 -5.60
N SER A 72 -18.37 12.15 -6.67
CA SER A 72 -16.93 12.44 -6.69
C SER A 72 -16.01 11.29 -6.26
N ARG A 73 -16.51 10.15 -5.80
CA ARG A 73 -15.71 8.97 -5.47
C ARG A 73 -15.61 8.07 -6.69
N ALA A 74 -14.66 8.38 -7.56
CA ALA A 74 -14.56 7.84 -8.91
C ALA A 74 -13.38 6.87 -9.06
N THR A 75 -13.67 5.67 -9.54
CA THR A 75 -12.68 4.65 -9.95
C THR A 75 -12.65 4.56 -11.47
N LEU A 76 -11.45 4.63 -12.04
CA LEU A 76 -11.23 4.50 -13.49
C LEU A 76 -10.82 3.07 -13.83
N VAL A 77 -11.42 2.51 -14.89
CA VAL A 77 -11.10 1.19 -15.44
C VAL A 77 -10.79 1.32 -16.93
N ALA A 78 -9.67 0.76 -17.36
CA ALA A 78 -9.27 0.71 -18.76
C ALA A 78 -8.66 -0.66 -19.10
N GLU A 79 -8.68 -1.04 -20.37
CA GLU A 79 -8.01 -2.24 -20.86
C GLU A 79 -7.20 -1.91 -22.11
N TRP A 80 -5.90 -2.13 -22.04
CA TRP A 80 -5.00 -2.02 -23.18
C TRP A 80 -4.77 -3.40 -23.81
N ALA A 81 -5.46 -3.64 -24.91
CA ALA A 81 -5.40 -4.89 -25.67
C ALA A 81 -5.54 -4.59 -27.19
N PRO A 82 -4.52 -3.96 -27.82
CA PRO A 82 -4.54 -3.66 -29.23
C PRO A 82 -4.65 -4.92 -30.09
N GLU A 83 -4.96 -4.76 -31.38
CA GLU A 83 -5.07 -5.87 -32.32
C GLU A 83 -3.79 -6.72 -32.32
N GLY A 84 -3.93 -8.02 -32.16
CA GLY A 84 -2.82 -8.97 -32.05
C GLY A 84 -2.56 -9.46 -30.61
N THR A 85 -3.19 -8.84 -29.59
CA THR A 85 -3.12 -9.33 -28.21
C THR A 85 -3.80 -10.70 -28.08
N ASP A 86 -3.18 -11.65 -27.37
CA ASP A 86 -3.77 -12.96 -27.12
C ASP A 86 -4.85 -12.86 -26.02
N MET A 87 -6.10 -12.66 -26.45
CA MET A 87 -7.28 -12.56 -25.58
C MET A 87 -7.65 -13.88 -24.90
N SER A 88 -7.00 -15.00 -25.20
CA SER A 88 -7.22 -16.29 -24.52
C SER A 88 -6.39 -16.41 -23.23
N ARG A 89 -5.38 -15.61 -23.05
CA ARG A 89 -4.58 -15.54 -21.83
C ARG A 89 -5.28 -14.69 -20.76
N PRO A 90 -5.10 -15.06 -19.46
CA PRO A 90 -5.58 -14.23 -18.36
C PRO A 90 -4.99 -12.80 -18.42
N ALA A 91 -5.82 -11.79 -18.19
CA ALA A 91 -5.36 -10.41 -18.12
C ALA A 91 -4.43 -10.19 -16.90
N LEU A 92 -3.39 -9.37 -17.09
CA LEU A 92 -2.63 -8.81 -15.97
C LEU A 92 -3.31 -7.52 -15.53
N LEU A 93 -3.63 -7.42 -14.24
CA LEU A 93 -4.13 -6.20 -13.63
C LEU A 93 -2.97 -5.35 -13.10
N LEU A 94 -2.88 -4.11 -13.56
CA LEU A 94 -2.07 -3.06 -12.92
C LEU A 94 -3.04 -2.10 -12.24
N HIS A 95 -2.87 -1.87 -10.95
CA HIS A 95 -3.78 -1.01 -10.22
C HIS A 95 -3.09 -0.12 -9.19
N GLY A 96 -3.80 0.90 -8.76
CA GLY A 96 -3.41 1.77 -7.69
C GLY A 96 -4.52 2.73 -7.31
N HIS A 97 -4.28 3.57 -6.33
CA HIS A 97 -5.23 4.58 -5.89
C HIS A 97 -4.80 5.99 -6.32
N SER A 98 -5.78 6.87 -6.42
CA SER A 98 -5.57 8.25 -6.85
C SER A 98 -5.80 9.28 -5.75
N ASP A 99 -6.43 8.90 -4.65
CA ASP A 99 -6.54 9.72 -3.46
C ASP A 99 -5.21 9.76 -2.68
N THR A 100 -5.09 10.68 -1.78
CA THR A 100 -3.91 10.86 -0.91
C THR A 100 -4.34 11.26 0.48
N VAL A 101 -3.51 10.94 1.50
CA VAL A 101 -3.73 11.49 2.84
C VAL A 101 -3.65 13.02 2.82
N PRO A 102 -4.34 13.70 3.77
CA PRO A 102 -4.25 15.13 3.94
C PRO A 102 -2.85 15.61 4.34
N PHE A 103 -2.64 16.92 4.21
CA PHE A 103 -1.41 17.59 4.61
C PHE A 103 -1.69 18.99 5.15
N GLU A 104 -0.77 19.51 5.99
CA GLU A 104 -0.70 20.91 6.39
C GLU A 104 0.45 21.56 5.61
N ALA A 105 0.14 22.42 4.65
CA ALA A 105 1.13 22.96 3.70
C ALA A 105 2.24 23.77 4.37
N GLU A 106 1.96 24.37 5.53
CA GLU A 106 2.90 25.17 6.31
C GLU A 106 4.08 24.37 6.86
N ASP A 107 3.92 23.06 7.00
CA ASP A 107 4.95 22.16 7.51
C ASP A 107 5.96 21.71 6.43
N TRP A 108 5.66 21.99 5.16
CA TRP A 108 6.44 21.51 4.02
C TRP A 108 7.46 22.52 3.52
N ALA A 109 8.64 22.06 3.12
CA ALA A 109 9.67 22.88 2.48
C ALA A 109 9.26 23.36 1.08
N HIS A 110 8.51 22.54 0.33
CA HIS A 110 7.91 22.87 -0.96
C HIS A 110 6.43 22.54 -0.91
N HIS A 111 5.59 23.35 -1.59
CA HIS A 111 4.14 23.15 -1.54
C HIS A 111 3.75 21.72 -1.96
N PRO A 112 2.98 20.97 -1.16
CA PRO A 112 2.70 19.54 -1.39
C PRO A 112 1.94 19.24 -2.70
N LEU A 113 1.34 20.22 -3.34
CA LEU A 113 0.74 20.08 -4.68
C LEU A 113 1.59 20.76 -5.78
N SER A 114 2.87 21.05 -5.54
CA SER A 114 3.68 21.71 -6.57
C SER A 114 4.03 20.79 -7.74
N GLY A 115 4.35 19.52 -7.46
CA GLY A 115 4.87 18.59 -8.45
C GLY A 115 6.17 19.08 -9.11
N GLU A 116 6.95 19.89 -8.39
CA GLU A 116 8.20 20.46 -8.88
C GLU A 116 9.39 19.55 -8.60
N VAL A 117 10.42 19.69 -9.42
CA VAL A 117 11.67 18.97 -9.20
C VAL A 117 12.67 19.89 -8.50
N HIS A 118 13.07 19.51 -7.29
CA HIS A 118 14.12 20.15 -6.52
C HIS A 118 15.14 19.10 -6.07
N ASP A 119 16.42 19.42 -6.13
CA ASP A 119 17.53 18.54 -5.74
C ASP A 119 17.42 17.13 -6.34
N ASN A 120 17.06 17.05 -7.63
CA ASN A 120 16.82 15.81 -8.38
C ASN A 120 15.71 14.90 -7.79
N CYS A 121 14.83 15.43 -6.97
CA CYS A 121 13.64 14.75 -6.48
C CYS A 121 12.37 15.43 -6.99
N MET A 122 11.37 14.66 -7.34
CA MET A 122 9.99 15.10 -7.54
C MET A 122 9.35 15.27 -6.17
N TRP A 123 8.89 16.47 -5.85
CA TRP A 123 8.30 16.82 -4.56
C TRP A 123 6.78 16.90 -4.65
N GLY A 124 6.12 16.31 -3.68
CA GLY A 124 4.69 16.48 -3.48
C GLY A 124 4.00 15.28 -2.85
N ARG A 125 2.82 15.51 -2.28
CA ARG A 125 1.96 14.47 -1.72
C ARG A 125 1.50 13.52 -2.83
N GLY A 126 1.73 12.22 -2.64
CA GLY A 126 1.48 11.19 -3.64
C GLY A 126 2.68 10.86 -4.54
N ALA A 127 3.83 11.52 -4.36
CA ALA A 127 5.03 11.20 -5.16
C ALA A 127 5.49 9.76 -4.96
N ILE A 128 5.36 9.23 -3.73
CA ILE A 128 5.63 7.83 -3.37
C ILE A 128 4.33 7.04 -3.29
N ASP A 129 3.31 7.60 -2.66
CA ASP A 129 2.05 6.94 -2.29
C ASP A 129 0.85 7.62 -2.96
N MET A 130 0.42 7.20 -4.18
CA MET A 130 1.13 6.33 -5.12
C MET A 130 1.08 6.84 -6.56
N LYS A 131 0.94 8.18 -6.75
CA LYS A 131 0.86 8.82 -8.09
C LYS A 131 2.11 8.56 -8.93
N GLY A 132 3.28 8.37 -8.27
CA GLY A 132 4.51 7.98 -8.94
C GLY A 132 4.39 6.64 -9.67
N PHE A 133 3.81 5.61 -9.04
CA PHE A 133 3.59 4.33 -9.69
C PHE A 133 2.56 4.42 -10.83
N LEU A 134 1.46 5.14 -10.61
CA LEU A 134 0.47 5.36 -11.68
C LEU A 134 1.10 6.04 -12.90
N ALA A 135 1.99 7.01 -12.67
CA ALA A 135 2.72 7.66 -13.76
C ALA A 135 3.66 6.69 -14.50
N MET A 136 4.34 5.77 -13.79
CA MET A 136 5.16 4.71 -14.41
C MET A 136 4.31 3.81 -15.31
N VAL A 137 3.16 3.35 -14.84
CA VAL A 137 2.26 2.48 -15.61
C VAL A 137 1.71 3.20 -16.84
N LEU A 138 1.19 4.41 -16.68
CA LEU A 138 0.64 5.20 -17.79
C LEU A 138 1.70 5.50 -18.85
N SER A 139 2.89 5.94 -18.44
CA SER A 139 3.99 6.24 -19.37
C SER A 139 4.46 5.00 -20.14
N ALA A 140 4.52 3.83 -19.48
CA ALA A 140 4.89 2.57 -20.12
C ALA A 140 3.85 2.11 -21.14
N ILE A 141 2.57 2.10 -20.80
CA ILE A 141 1.47 1.74 -21.72
C ILE A 141 1.50 2.67 -22.95
N ARG A 142 1.59 3.99 -22.75
CA ARG A 142 1.60 4.98 -23.82
C ARG A 142 2.83 4.84 -24.72
N ALA A 143 4.00 4.63 -24.14
CA ALA A 143 5.25 4.43 -24.89
C ALA A 143 5.18 3.18 -25.77
N ARG A 144 4.74 2.04 -25.22
CA ARG A 144 4.56 0.79 -25.99
C ARG A 144 3.56 0.94 -27.11
N HIS A 145 2.42 1.58 -26.85
CA HIS A 145 1.43 1.86 -27.89
C HIS A 145 2.02 2.66 -29.05
N ARG A 146 2.79 3.75 -28.77
CA ARG A 146 3.43 4.57 -29.81
C ARG A 146 4.51 3.82 -30.60
N ARG A 147 5.17 2.83 -30.01
CA ARG A 147 6.10 1.93 -30.69
C ARG A 147 5.39 0.87 -31.54
N GLY A 148 4.06 0.78 -31.46
CA GLY A 148 3.27 -0.26 -32.12
C GLY A 148 3.47 -1.64 -31.52
N GLU A 149 3.89 -1.72 -30.27
CA GLU A 149 4.09 -2.98 -29.55
C GLU A 149 2.77 -3.51 -28.99
N VAL A 150 2.64 -4.84 -28.99
CA VAL A 150 1.43 -5.55 -28.54
C VAL A 150 1.79 -6.38 -27.32
N PRO A 151 1.05 -6.28 -26.21
CA PRO A 151 1.26 -7.13 -25.06
C PRO A 151 0.87 -8.57 -25.37
N SER A 152 1.51 -9.54 -24.70
CA SER A 152 1.22 -10.95 -24.92
C SER A 152 -0.12 -11.41 -24.34
N ARG A 153 -0.75 -10.60 -23.47
CA ARG A 153 -2.07 -10.78 -22.85
C ARG A 153 -2.71 -9.42 -22.59
N PRO A 154 -4.03 -9.34 -22.37
CA PRO A 154 -4.67 -8.07 -22.02
C PRO A 154 -4.06 -7.45 -20.76
N ILE A 155 -3.85 -6.14 -20.79
CA ILE A 155 -3.41 -5.36 -19.63
C ILE A 155 -4.61 -4.55 -19.14
N ARG A 156 -5.13 -4.89 -17.97
CA ARG A 156 -6.17 -4.12 -17.31
C ARG A 156 -5.55 -3.11 -16.38
N PHE A 157 -5.98 -1.88 -16.46
CA PHE A 157 -5.54 -0.80 -15.58
C PHE A 157 -6.74 -0.31 -14.76
N ILE A 158 -6.61 -0.28 -13.43
CA ILE A 158 -7.62 0.26 -12.53
C ILE A 158 -6.97 1.29 -11.61
N MET A 159 -7.55 2.49 -11.58
CA MET A 159 -7.19 3.54 -10.65
C MET A 159 -8.34 3.72 -9.67
N PHE A 160 -8.17 3.19 -8.46
CA PHE A 160 -9.20 3.19 -7.42
C PHE A 160 -9.34 4.54 -6.72
N ALA A 161 -10.53 4.76 -6.15
CA ALA A 161 -10.82 5.78 -5.17
C ALA A 161 -10.65 5.23 -3.76
N ASP A 162 -10.51 6.11 -2.75
CA ASP A 162 -10.78 5.82 -1.33
C ASP A 162 -9.80 4.86 -0.63
N GLU A 163 -8.65 4.57 -1.19
CA GLU A 163 -7.70 3.65 -0.54
C GLU A 163 -7.30 4.17 0.84
N GLU A 164 -6.93 5.44 0.94
CA GLU A 164 -6.43 6.13 2.13
C GLU A 164 -7.47 6.22 3.28
N ALA A 165 -8.75 5.98 2.97
CA ALA A 165 -9.83 5.86 3.95
C ALA A 165 -10.44 4.45 3.99
N SER A 166 -9.64 3.43 3.75
CA SER A 166 -9.97 1.99 3.81
C SER A 166 -10.54 1.33 2.55
N GLY A 167 -10.58 2.01 1.40
CA GLY A 167 -11.03 1.45 0.11
C GLY A 167 -12.49 0.99 0.06
N THR A 168 -13.30 1.45 1.02
CA THR A 168 -14.71 1.02 1.10
C THR A 168 -15.53 1.52 -0.08
N LEU A 169 -15.26 2.75 -0.53
CA LEU A 169 -15.93 3.39 -1.66
C LEU A 169 -15.18 3.16 -3.00
N GLY A 170 -14.01 2.55 -2.98
CA GLY A 170 -13.18 2.21 -4.12
C GLY A 170 -13.16 0.72 -4.40
N SER A 171 -12.03 0.07 -4.09
CA SER A 171 -11.76 -1.33 -4.43
C SER A 171 -12.77 -2.32 -3.85
N THR A 172 -13.20 -2.11 -2.60
CA THR A 172 -14.22 -2.97 -1.96
C THR A 172 -15.57 -2.84 -2.65
N TRP A 173 -15.99 -1.59 -2.94
CA TRP A 173 -17.26 -1.35 -3.63
C TRP A 173 -17.25 -1.92 -5.05
N LEU A 174 -16.17 -1.71 -5.79
CA LEU A 174 -16.03 -2.20 -7.16
C LEU A 174 -16.04 -3.74 -7.19
N GLY A 175 -15.26 -4.39 -6.32
CA GLY A 175 -15.20 -5.86 -6.23
C GLY A 175 -16.55 -6.50 -5.85
N ALA A 176 -17.34 -5.81 -5.01
CA ALA A 176 -18.65 -6.30 -4.59
C ALA A 176 -19.77 -6.06 -5.60
N ASN A 177 -19.78 -4.92 -6.31
CA ASN A 177 -20.87 -4.48 -7.17
C ASN A 177 -20.60 -4.73 -8.67
N HIS A 178 -19.33 -4.84 -9.06
CA HIS A 178 -18.87 -5.01 -10.44
C HIS A 178 -17.80 -6.11 -10.55
N PRO A 179 -18.05 -7.35 -10.02
CA PRO A 179 -17.06 -8.43 -10.05
C PRO A 179 -16.69 -8.86 -11.49
N GLU A 180 -17.54 -8.56 -12.49
CA GLU A 180 -17.26 -8.79 -13.91
C GLU A 180 -16.05 -8.00 -14.43
N ILE A 181 -15.70 -6.86 -13.81
CA ILE A 181 -14.50 -6.10 -14.16
C ILE A 181 -13.22 -6.94 -13.94
N PHE A 182 -13.27 -7.90 -13.05
CA PHE A 182 -12.15 -8.79 -12.74
C PHE A 182 -12.21 -10.11 -13.53
N ASP A 183 -13.11 -10.25 -14.52
CA ASP A 183 -13.18 -11.44 -15.34
C ASP A 183 -11.87 -11.65 -16.13
N GLY A 184 -11.36 -12.88 -16.08
CA GLY A 184 -10.09 -13.23 -16.72
C GLY A 184 -8.83 -12.71 -16.03
N VAL A 185 -8.92 -11.98 -14.90
CA VAL A 185 -7.76 -11.56 -14.10
C VAL A 185 -7.39 -12.66 -13.12
N THR A 186 -6.11 -13.04 -13.09
CA THR A 186 -5.56 -14.02 -12.13
C THR A 186 -4.41 -13.47 -11.32
N GLU A 187 -3.75 -12.41 -11.80
CA GLU A 187 -2.60 -11.77 -11.18
C GLU A 187 -2.74 -10.26 -11.26
N ALA A 188 -2.29 -9.57 -10.20
CA ALA A 188 -2.30 -8.12 -10.12
C ALA A 188 -0.96 -7.59 -9.57
N ILE A 189 -0.54 -6.42 -10.06
CA ILE A 189 0.65 -5.71 -9.56
C ILE A 189 0.21 -4.29 -9.17
N SER A 190 0.67 -3.84 -8.00
CA SER A 190 0.36 -2.53 -7.45
C SER A 190 1.50 -1.99 -6.59
N GLU A 191 1.13 -1.18 -5.63
CA GLU A 191 2.00 -0.49 -4.66
C GLU A 191 2.62 -1.39 -3.58
N VAL A 192 3.37 -0.75 -2.69
CA VAL A 192 3.97 -1.26 -1.45
C VAL A 192 4.95 -2.40 -1.69
N GLY A 193 6.05 -2.06 -2.32
CA GLY A 193 7.17 -2.94 -2.66
C GLY A 193 7.88 -2.43 -3.89
N GLY A 194 8.77 -3.22 -4.46
CA GLY A 194 9.57 -2.84 -5.61
C GLY A 194 10.73 -1.88 -5.30
N PHE A 195 10.86 -1.39 -4.09
CA PHE A 195 11.98 -0.54 -3.69
C PHE A 195 13.22 -1.34 -3.32
N SER A 196 14.39 -0.75 -3.64
CA SER A 196 15.67 -1.42 -3.44
C SER A 196 16.25 -1.22 -2.04
N LEU A 197 16.85 -2.29 -1.51
CA LEU A 197 17.76 -2.27 -0.37
C LEU A 197 19.18 -2.53 -0.87
N THR A 198 20.18 -1.90 -0.24
CA THR A 198 21.58 -2.13 -0.58
C THR A 198 22.25 -2.99 0.49
N THR A 199 22.77 -4.15 0.09
CA THR A 199 23.53 -5.04 0.98
C THR A 199 24.89 -4.42 1.38
N PRO A 200 25.54 -4.88 2.47
CA PRO A 200 26.89 -4.45 2.82
C PRO A 200 27.92 -4.66 1.71
N GLY A 201 27.70 -5.62 0.83
CA GLY A 201 28.53 -5.87 -0.35
C GLY A 201 28.21 -4.98 -1.56
N GLY A 202 27.31 -4.00 -1.43
CA GLY A 202 26.92 -3.07 -2.51
C GLY A 202 25.98 -3.67 -3.55
N LYS A 203 25.50 -4.90 -3.35
CA LYS A 203 24.47 -5.54 -4.20
C LYS A 203 23.10 -5.04 -3.81
N ARG A 204 22.21 -4.82 -4.80
CA ARG A 204 20.84 -4.42 -4.51
C ARG A 204 19.89 -5.62 -4.44
N VAL A 205 18.82 -5.45 -3.66
CA VAL A 205 17.72 -6.39 -3.52
C VAL A 205 16.43 -5.58 -3.55
N TYR A 206 15.50 -5.99 -4.39
CA TYR A 206 14.16 -5.40 -4.47
C TYR A 206 13.19 -6.26 -3.68
N VAL A 207 12.42 -5.63 -2.81
CA VAL A 207 11.41 -6.34 -2.01
C VAL A 207 10.05 -6.22 -2.69
N VAL A 208 9.38 -7.33 -2.89
CA VAL A 208 8.07 -7.39 -3.54
C VAL A 208 7.06 -7.93 -2.55
N GLN A 209 6.00 -7.17 -2.30
CA GLN A 209 4.93 -7.65 -1.44
C GLN A 209 4.25 -8.85 -2.09
N SER A 210 4.13 -9.94 -1.35
CA SER A 210 3.31 -11.10 -1.73
C SER A 210 2.32 -11.51 -0.64
N ALA A 211 2.36 -10.83 0.50
CA ALA A 211 1.39 -10.98 1.57
C ALA A 211 1.18 -9.66 2.31
N GLU A 212 -0.01 -9.48 2.90
CA GLU A 212 -0.34 -8.35 3.75
C GLU A 212 -1.23 -8.75 4.91
N LYS A 213 -1.07 -8.05 6.04
CA LYS A 213 -1.90 -8.29 7.22
C LYS A 213 -3.36 -7.94 6.97
N GLY A 214 -4.26 -8.67 7.62
CA GLY A 214 -5.63 -8.27 7.75
C GLY A 214 -5.80 -7.14 8.79
N LEU A 215 -6.95 -6.53 8.76
CA LEU A 215 -7.30 -5.38 9.56
C LEU A 215 -8.59 -5.64 10.32
N TRP A 216 -8.61 -5.38 11.63
CA TRP A 216 -9.82 -5.29 12.42
C TRP A 216 -9.80 -4.02 13.28
N TRP A 217 -10.53 -2.99 12.82
CA TRP A 217 -10.81 -1.81 13.63
C TRP A 217 -12.09 -2.03 14.40
N PHE A 218 -12.04 -1.83 15.69
CA PHE A 218 -13.19 -2.07 16.53
C PHE A 218 -13.22 -1.13 17.73
N ARG A 219 -14.43 -0.92 18.23
CA ARG A 219 -14.65 -0.20 19.47
C ARG A 219 -14.95 -1.18 20.59
N MET A 220 -14.25 -1.02 21.71
CA MET A 220 -14.58 -1.66 22.99
C MET A 220 -15.35 -0.66 23.86
N SER A 221 -16.40 -1.12 24.55
CA SER A 221 -17.16 -0.31 25.48
C SER A 221 -17.39 -1.04 26.78
N ALA A 222 -17.25 -0.32 27.89
CA ALA A 222 -17.63 -0.77 29.21
C ALA A 222 -18.75 0.12 29.76
N THR A 223 -19.65 -0.48 30.54
CA THR A 223 -20.70 0.23 31.29
C THR A 223 -20.47 0.12 32.78
N GLY A 224 -21.05 1.03 33.54
CA GLY A 224 -20.99 1.04 35.02
C GLY A 224 -22.01 1.98 35.59
N ARG A 225 -22.03 2.07 36.93
CA ARG A 225 -22.97 2.90 37.66
C ARG A 225 -22.43 4.33 37.79
N ALA A 226 -23.26 5.32 37.43
CA ALA A 226 -22.95 6.72 37.71
C ALA A 226 -22.84 7.02 39.20
N GLY A 227 -22.04 8.01 39.57
CA GLY A 227 -21.88 8.39 40.97
C GLY A 227 -21.09 9.69 41.15
N HIS A 228 -21.03 10.13 42.40
CA HIS A 228 -20.21 11.27 42.79
C HIS A 228 -18.78 10.80 43.00
N GLY A 229 -17.78 11.50 42.38
CA GLY A 229 -16.37 11.11 42.39
C GLY A 229 -15.72 10.97 43.78
N SER A 230 -16.31 11.58 44.85
CA SER A 230 -15.84 11.43 46.22
C SER A 230 -16.34 10.15 46.91
N MET A 231 -17.23 9.40 46.26
CA MET A 231 -17.78 8.17 46.84
C MET A 231 -17.10 6.95 46.21
N ARG A 232 -16.91 5.89 47.00
CA ARG A 232 -16.42 4.62 46.50
C ARG A 232 -17.42 4.02 45.51
N ASN A 233 -16.99 3.77 44.28
CA ASN A 233 -17.80 3.15 43.24
C ASN A 233 -17.09 1.92 42.70
N PRO A 234 -17.46 0.69 43.11
CA PRO A 234 -16.85 -0.54 42.63
C PRO A 234 -17.29 -0.93 41.22
N ASP A 235 -18.35 -0.29 40.69
CA ASP A 235 -18.93 -0.52 39.37
C ASP A 235 -18.67 0.71 38.47
N ASN A 236 -17.39 0.95 38.17
CA ASN A 236 -16.91 2.09 37.41
C ASN A 236 -16.54 1.69 35.99
N ALA A 237 -17.26 2.21 34.98
CA ALA A 237 -17.03 1.92 33.56
C ALA A 237 -15.59 2.18 33.11
N VAL A 238 -14.94 3.24 33.61
CA VAL A 238 -13.55 3.56 33.29
C VAL A 238 -12.60 2.49 33.80
N SER A 239 -12.79 2.04 35.04
CA SER A 239 -11.96 0.98 35.63
C SER A 239 -12.10 -0.34 34.88
N HIS A 240 -13.34 -0.72 34.52
CA HIS A 240 -13.59 -1.95 33.75
C HIS A 240 -12.89 -1.91 32.40
N LEU A 241 -12.97 -0.79 31.66
CA LEU A 241 -12.33 -0.64 30.37
C LEU A 241 -10.78 -0.68 30.50
N LEU A 242 -10.22 0.06 31.46
CA LEU A 242 -8.77 0.09 31.68
C LEU A 242 -8.20 -1.29 32.05
N GLU A 243 -8.90 -2.07 32.85
CA GLU A 243 -8.51 -3.44 33.19
C GLU A 243 -8.50 -4.35 31.96
N ALA A 244 -9.49 -4.21 31.06
CA ALA A 244 -9.54 -4.96 29.81
C ALA A 244 -8.41 -4.55 28.86
N LEU A 245 -8.21 -3.26 28.65
CA LEU A 245 -7.13 -2.73 27.81
C LEU A 245 -5.75 -3.13 28.34
N SER A 246 -5.53 -3.07 29.66
CA SER A 246 -4.24 -3.50 30.26
C SER A 246 -3.93 -4.98 30.01
N ARG A 247 -4.95 -5.86 30.02
CA ARG A 247 -4.72 -7.27 29.69
C ARG A 247 -4.40 -7.48 28.22
N ILE A 248 -5.00 -6.71 27.31
CA ILE A 248 -4.72 -6.77 25.86
C ILE A 248 -3.32 -6.20 25.58
N ASP A 249 -3.00 -5.04 26.12
CA ASP A 249 -1.73 -4.35 25.90
C ASP A 249 -0.51 -5.14 26.44
N SER A 250 -0.69 -5.81 27.58
CA SER A 250 0.35 -6.66 28.18
C SER A 250 0.49 -8.05 27.52
N HIS A 251 -0.40 -8.41 26.62
CA HIS A 251 -0.36 -9.71 25.96
C HIS A 251 0.79 -9.78 24.95
N GLN A 252 1.63 -10.79 25.11
CA GLN A 252 2.71 -11.06 24.16
C GLN A 252 2.18 -11.91 23.02
N TRP A 253 2.04 -11.31 21.85
CA TRP A 253 1.63 -12.01 20.64
C TRP A 253 2.76 -12.90 20.14
N PRO A 254 2.50 -14.20 19.90
CA PRO A 254 3.54 -15.10 19.43
C PRO A 254 3.98 -14.77 18.00
N ASP A 255 5.23 -15.13 17.68
CA ASP A 255 5.67 -15.20 16.30
C ASP A 255 4.94 -16.37 15.61
N LEU A 256 4.25 -16.08 14.51
CA LEU A 256 3.39 -17.03 13.81
C LEU A 256 4.11 -17.74 12.63
N GLY A 257 5.34 -17.35 12.31
CA GLY A 257 6.16 -18.03 11.31
C GLY A 257 5.52 -18.08 9.92
N HIS A 258 4.93 -16.96 9.44
CA HIS A 258 4.33 -16.93 8.10
C HIS A 258 5.39 -17.21 7.02
N PRO A 259 5.16 -18.12 6.03
CA PRO A 259 6.17 -18.56 5.08
C PRO A 259 6.90 -17.43 4.32
N VAL A 260 6.17 -16.40 3.89
CA VAL A 260 6.76 -15.23 3.22
C VAL A 260 7.73 -14.49 4.13
N GLN A 261 7.38 -14.32 5.39
CA GLN A 261 8.23 -13.65 6.39
C GLN A 261 9.46 -14.49 6.73
N GLU A 262 9.31 -15.82 6.84
CA GLU A 262 10.40 -16.75 7.08
C GLU A 262 11.42 -16.72 5.93
N GLU A 263 10.95 -16.74 4.68
CA GLU A 263 11.81 -16.66 3.50
C GLU A 263 12.57 -15.31 3.48
N PHE A 264 11.87 -14.20 3.75
CA PHE A 264 12.49 -12.88 3.81
C PHE A 264 13.61 -12.85 4.87
N LEU A 265 13.31 -13.26 6.10
CA LEU A 265 14.28 -13.24 7.21
C LEU A 265 15.49 -14.14 6.94
N ALA A 266 15.27 -15.31 6.35
CA ALA A 266 16.36 -16.22 5.99
C ALA A 266 17.29 -15.59 4.94
N LYS A 267 16.73 -14.95 3.91
CA LYS A 267 17.51 -14.29 2.86
C LYS A 267 18.25 -13.05 3.36
N VAL A 268 17.61 -12.24 4.18
CA VAL A 268 18.24 -11.08 4.80
C VAL A 268 19.38 -11.52 5.72
N SER A 269 19.17 -12.54 6.54
CA SER A 269 20.23 -13.15 7.38
C SER A 269 21.43 -13.56 6.54
N GLU A 270 21.21 -14.27 5.43
CA GLU A 270 22.27 -14.70 4.50
C GLU A 270 23.01 -13.51 3.87
N MET A 271 22.26 -12.53 3.31
CA MET A 271 22.82 -11.46 2.49
C MET A 271 23.48 -10.35 3.30
N TRP A 272 23.01 -10.10 4.51
CA TRP A 272 23.59 -9.09 5.43
C TRP A 272 24.50 -9.72 6.48
N GLY A 273 24.57 -11.06 6.59
CA GLY A 273 25.36 -11.75 7.62
C GLY A 273 24.79 -11.56 9.02
N LEU A 274 23.46 -11.45 9.16
CA LEU A 274 22.80 -11.18 10.44
C LEU A 274 22.45 -12.49 11.17
N THR A 275 22.52 -12.43 12.50
CA THR A 275 21.87 -13.44 13.35
C THR A 275 20.51 -12.92 13.76
N ILE A 276 19.44 -13.63 13.40
CA ILE A 276 18.07 -13.23 13.71
C ILE A 276 17.73 -13.65 15.14
N ASP A 277 17.47 -12.65 15.99
CA ASP A 277 16.89 -12.83 17.32
C ASP A 277 15.40 -12.47 17.23
N ARG A 278 14.54 -13.45 17.52
CA ARG A 278 13.09 -13.29 17.42
C ARG A 278 12.51 -12.44 18.54
N ASP A 279 13.23 -12.31 19.65
CA ASP A 279 12.81 -11.49 20.79
C ASP A 279 13.21 -10.02 20.60
N ASP A 280 14.14 -9.71 19.66
CA ASP A 280 14.57 -8.34 19.34
C ASP A 280 14.82 -8.16 17.83
N LEU A 281 13.76 -8.38 17.05
CA LEU A 281 13.83 -8.28 15.58
C LEU A 281 14.18 -6.88 15.08
N GLU A 282 13.66 -5.83 15.71
CA GLU A 282 13.91 -4.46 15.25
C GLU A 282 15.41 -4.12 15.31
N SER A 283 16.08 -4.47 16.42
CA SER A 283 17.53 -4.25 16.56
C SER A 283 18.33 -5.13 15.60
N CYS A 284 17.96 -6.40 15.46
CA CYS A 284 18.62 -7.33 14.54
C CYS A 284 18.52 -6.88 13.08
N LEU A 285 17.38 -6.34 12.68
CA LEU A 285 17.10 -5.90 11.32
C LEU A 285 17.54 -4.46 11.04
N ALA A 286 17.98 -3.68 12.04
CA ALA A 286 18.43 -2.30 11.84
C ALA A 286 19.42 -2.12 10.66
N PRO A 287 20.35 -3.08 10.38
CA PRO A 287 21.26 -2.96 9.24
C PRO A 287 20.59 -2.98 7.85
N ILE A 288 19.33 -3.41 7.71
CA ILE A 288 18.61 -3.30 6.44
C ILE A 288 18.02 -1.90 6.21
N GLY A 289 18.22 -0.98 7.14
CA GLY A 289 17.78 0.41 7.04
C GLY A 289 16.31 0.63 7.42
N PRO A 290 15.65 1.65 6.84
CA PRO A 290 14.31 2.10 7.26
C PRO A 290 13.22 1.02 7.23
N LEU A 291 13.35 0.02 6.38
CA LEU A 291 12.39 -1.09 6.26
C LEU A 291 12.34 -1.98 7.51
N SER A 292 13.37 -1.97 8.37
CA SER A 292 13.48 -2.86 9.54
C SER A 292 12.23 -2.85 10.43
N ARG A 293 11.66 -1.67 10.70
CA ARG A 293 10.47 -1.51 11.55
C ARG A 293 9.23 -2.16 10.94
N MET A 294 9.02 -1.96 9.65
CA MET A 294 7.89 -2.55 8.93
C MET A 294 7.99 -4.08 8.95
N VAL A 295 9.16 -4.62 8.67
CA VAL A 295 9.41 -6.07 8.64
C VAL A 295 9.30 -6.68 10.04
N ALA A 296 9.85 -6.05 11.07
CA ALA A 296 9.75 -6.53 12.45
C ALA A 296 8.29 -6.63 12.90
N ALA A 297 7.45 -5.67 12.49
CA ALA A 297 6.01 -5.69 12.78
C ALA A 297 5.25 -6.86 12.10
N CYS A 298 5.87 -7.59 11.16
CA CYS A 298 5.20 -8.63 10.37
C CYS A 298 5.35 -10.06 10.90
N CYS A 299 6.02 -10.25 12.04
CA CYS A 299 6.19 -11.59 12.63
C CYS A 299 5.04 -12.00 13.56
N SER A 300 4.33 -11.04 14.12
CA SER A 300 3.22 -11.27 15.06
C SER A 300 2.02 -10.37 14.75
N HIS A 301 0.94 -10.52 15.51
CA HIS A 301 -0.16 -9.55 15.49
C HIS A 301 0.28 -8.21 16.06
N ASN A 302 -0.39 -7.13 15.61
CA ASN A 302 -0.30 -5.81 16.23
C ASN A 302 -1.67 -5.41 16.74
N VAL A 303 -1.76 -4.93 17.97
CA VAL A 303 -3.01 -4.45 18.58
C VAL A 303 -2.69 -3.14 19.30
N THR A 304 -3.24 -2.05 18.78
CA THR A 304 -2.92 -0.70 19.27
C THR A 304 -4.20 0.05 19.64
N THR A 305 -4.30 0.51 20.88
CA THR A 305 -5.36 1.42 21.29
C THR A 305 -5.06 2.82 20.76
N THR A 306 -5.93 3.35 19.89
CA THR A 306 -5.73 4.64 19.21
C THR A 306 -6.61 5.76 19.74
N VAL A 307 -7.81 5.44 20.24
CA VAL A 307 -8.76 6.42 20.79
C VAL A 307 -9.25 5.94 22.17
N LEU A 308 -9.32 6.87 23.12
CA LEU A 308 -9.89 6.61 24.45
C LEU A 308 -10.86 7.73 24.83
N SER A 309 -12.08 7.39 25.20
CA SER A 309 -13.13 8.36 25.55
C SER A 309 -13.88 7.94 26.82
N ALA A 310 -13.91 8.83 27.82
CA ALA A 310 -14.67 8.59 29.05
C ALA A 310 -14.91 9.90 29.82
N GLY A 311 -16.10 10.02 30.39
CA GLY A 311 -16.45 11.09 31.30
C GLY A 311 -16.60 12.46 30.63
N TYR A 312 -17.13 13.41 31.40
CA TYR A 312 -17.31 14.81 30.94
C TYR A 312 -17.09 15.84 32.06
N LYS A 313 -16.92 15.36 33.30
CA LYS A 313 -16.71 16.24 34.46
C LYS A 313 -15.96 15.48 35.56
N VAL A 314 -14.94 16.13 36.14
CA VAL A 314 -13.99 15.51 37.09
C VAL A 314 -14.65 14.90 38.35
N ASN A 315 -15.78 15.44 38.83
CA ASN A 315 -16.47 14.95 40.05
C ASN A 315 -17.64 14.02 39.74
N VAL A 316 -17.77 13.50 38.50
CA VAL A 316 -18.85 12.58 38.10
C VAL A 316 -18.23 11.30 37.54
N VAL A 317 -18.62 10.16 38.13
CA VAL A 317 -18.28 8.84 37.60
C VAL A 317 -19.19 8.57 36.39
N PRO A 318 -18.62 8.36 35.18
CA PRO A 318 -19.40 8.13 33.98
C PRO A 318 -20.04 6.75 33.94
N THR A 319 -21.15 6.63 33.23
CA THR A 319 -21.85 5.34 33.01
C THR A 319 -21.26 4.53 31.88
N ARG A 320 -20.42 5.13 31.02
CA ARG A 320 -19.80 4.49 29.86
C ARG A 320 -18.37 4.99 29.66
N ALA A 321 -17.50 4.09 29.22
CA ALA A 321 -16.18 4.38 28.71
C ALA A 321 -15.97 3.55 27.43
N SER A 322 -15.22 4.07 26.47
CA SER A 322 -14.94 3.38 25.20
C SER A 322 -13.51 3.63 24.74
N ALA A 323 -12.99 2.67 23.99
CA ALA A 323 -11.72 2.78 23.27
C ALA A 323 -11.89 2.25 21.84
N GLU A 324 -11.14 2.83 20.90
CA GLU A 324 -11.02 2.30 19.54
C GLU A 324 -9.63 1.71 19.35
N ILE A 325 -9.59 0.56 18.71
CA ILE A 325 -8.41 -0.27 18.59
C ILE A 325 -8.16 -0.58 17.10
N ASP A 326 -6.92 -0.38 16.66
CA ASP A 326 -6.39 -0.89 15.40
C ASP A 326 -5.69 -2.22 15.68
N ALA A 327 -6.28 -3.32 15.19
CA ALA A 327 -5.70 -4.64 15.26
C ALA A 327 -5.34 -5.14 13.87
N ARG A 328 -4.13 -5.68 13.72
CA ARG A 328 -3.58 -6.21 12.47
C ARG A 328 -3.17 -7.66 12.65
N PHE A 329 -3.71 -8.56 11.82
CA PHE A 329 -3.48 -10.00 11.94
C PHE A 329 -2.71 -10.57 10.76
N ILE A 330 -1.90 -11.59 11.05
CA ILE A 330 -1.16 -12.36 10.05
C ILE A 330 -2.15 -13.17 9.19
N PRO A 331 -1.90 -13.37 7.88
CA PRO A 331 -2.75 -14.20 7.04
C PRO A 331 -3.03 -15.59 7.65
N GLY A 332 -4.29 -15.98 7.71
CA GLY A 332 -4.75 -17.26 8.22
C GLY A 332 -4.97 -17.34 9.73
N SER A 333 -4.80 -16.25 10.49
CA SER A 333 -4.94 -16.23 11.96
C SER A 333 -5.99 -15.22 12.48
N GLU A 334 -6.93 -14.82 11.63
CA GLU A 334 -7.98 -13.84 11.98
C GLU A 334 -8.84 -14.31 13.17
N GLU A 335 -9.40 -15.53 13.07
CA GLU A 335 -10.30 -16.07 14.11
C GLU A 335 -9.57 -16.25 15.46
N GLU A 336 -8.31 -16.68 15.41
CA GLU A 336 -7.48 -16.85 16.61
C GLU A 336 -7.24 -15.51 17.29
N MET A 337 -6.84 -14.47 16.56
CA MET A 337 -6.62 -13.14 17.12
C MET A 337 -7.89 -12.55 17.72
N ILE A 338 -9.02 -12.58 16.99
CA ILE A 338 -10.30 -12.06 17.45
C ILE A 338 -10.76 -12.77 18.73
N SER A 339 -10.65 -14.10 18.78
CA SER A 339 -11.03 -14.89 19.96
C SER A 339 -10.15 -14.59 21.16
N THR A 340 -8.85 -14.42 20.94
CA THR A 340 -7.87 -14.07 21.98
C THR A 340 -8.16 -12.68 22.56
N ILE A 341 -8.40 -11.65 21.73
CA ILE A 341 -8.75 -10.30 22.20
C ILE A 341 -10.03 -10.34 23.03
N LYS A 342 -11.08 -11.02 22.55
CA LYS A 342 -12.34 -11.15 23.31
C LYS A 342 -12.16 -11.87 24.65
N SER A 343 -11.33 -12.89 24.68
CA SER A 343 -10.99 -13.62 25.92
C SER A 343 -10.22 -12.75 26.91
N LEU A 344 -9.24 -11.99 26.45
CA LEU A 344 -8.44 -11.06 27.26
C LEU A 344 -9.29 -9.92 27.81
N ALA A 345 -10.20 -9.37 27.01
CA ALA A 345 -11.11 -8.33 27.46
C ALA A 345 -11.98 -8.79 28.63
N GLY A 346 -12.38 -10.06 28.62
CA GLY A 346 -13.22 -10.64 29.68
C GLY A 346 -14.68 -10.20 29.64
N PRO A 347 -15.48 -10.57 30.64
CA PRO A 347 -16.90 -10.27 30.66
C PRO A 347 -17.18 -8.78 30.91
N GLY A 348 -18.31 -8.29 30.39
CA GLY A 348 -18.77 -6.91 30.62
C GLY A 348 -18.17 -5.88 29.66
N ILE A 349 -17.46 -6.33 28.62
CA ILE A 349 -16.97 -5.50 27.51
C ILE A 349 -17.80 -5.82 26.27
N ASP A 350 -18.39 -4.79 25.69
CA ASP A 350 -19.08 -4.86 24.41
C ASP A 350 -18.11 -4.54 23.27
N PHE A 351 -18.27 -5.22 22.11
CA PHE A 351 -17.47 -5.02 20.91
C PHE A 351 -18.35 -4.57 19.75
N GLU A 352 -17.92 -3.52 19.08
CA GLU A 352 -18.51 -3.02 17.83
C GLU A 352 -17.43 -3.02 16.77
N THR A 353 -17.58 -3.79 15.70
CA THR A 353 -16.66 -3.76 14.56
C THR A 353 -16.88 -2.48 13.75
N ILE A 354 -15.84 -1.68 13.58
CA ILE A 354 -15.82 -0.49 12.74
C ILE A 354 -15.45 -0.91 11.29
N SER A 355 -14.40 -1.71 11.15
CA SER A 355 -13.96 -2.25 9.86
C SER A 355 -13.30 -3.61 10.08
N LEU A 356 -13.56 -4.55 9.18
CA LEU A 356 -12.87 -5.83 9.12
C LEU A 356 -12.52 -6.12 7.67
N LYS A 357 -11.23 -6.22 7.39
CA LYS A 357 -10.70 -6.51 6.06
C LYS A 357 -9.83 -7.76 6.12
N PRO A 358 -9.95 -8.67 5.14
CA PRO A 358 -9.16 -9.89 5.14
C PRO A 358 -7.66 -9.60 4.99
N ALA A 359 -6.85 -10.52 5.48
CA ALA A 359 -5.45 -10.61 5.06
C ALA A 359 -5.37 -11.22 3.66
N ALA A 360 -4.34 -10.85 2.91
CA ALA A 360 -4.07 -11.44 1.60
C ALA A 360 -2.69 -12.07 1.58
N ALA A 361 -2.56 -13.20 0.85
CA ALA A 361 -1.29 -13.83 0.56
C ALA A 361 -1.36 -14.54 -0.79
N ALA A 362 -0.34 -14.36 -1.61
CA ALA A 362 -0.15 -15.00 -2.89
C ALA A 362 1.16 -15.82 -2.88
N PRO A 363 1.24 -16.95 -3.58
CA PRO A 363 2.49 -17.64 -3.83
C PRO A 363 3.48 -16.72 -4.53
N PHE A 364 4.77 -16.71 -4.11
CA PHE A 364 5.79 -15.88 -4.78
C PHE A 364 6.36 -16.61 -6.02
N GLU A 365 5.45 -16.94 -6.93
CA GLU A 365 5.71 -17.65 -8.19
C GLU A 365 4.63 -17.29 -9.22
N GLY A 366 4.86 -17.60 -10.49
CA GLY A 366 3.93 -17.32 -11.57
C GLY A 366 4.41 -16.22 -12.51
N SER A 367 3.60 -15.96 -13.54
CA SER A 367 4.03 -15.10 -14.66
C SER A 367 4.30 -13.66 -14.25
N ALA A 368 3.54 -13.10 -13.33
CA ALA A 368 3.77 -11.75 -12.83
C ALA A 368 5.08 -11.65 -12.04
N VAL A 369 5.38 -12.61 -11.18
CA VAL A 369 6.63 -12.65 -10.40
C VAL A 369 7.84 -12.83 -11.29
N ASP A 370 7.74 -13.71 -12.31
CA ASP A 370 8.82 -13.93 -13.27
C ASP A 370 9.07 -12.67 -14.11
N ALA A 371 8.00 -12.00 -14.58
CA ALA A 371 8.11 -10.72 -15.28
C ALA A 371 8.79 -9.65 -14.41
N ILE A 372 8.44 -9.54 -13.12
CA ILE A 372 9.11 -8.62 -12.19
C ILE A 372 10.61 -8.95 -12.07
N ARG A 373 10.96 -10.23 -11.89
CA ARG A 373 12.37 -10.66 -11.77
C ARG A 373 13.18 -10.33 -13.03
N HIS A 374 12.66 -10.65 -14.20
CA HIS A 374 13.32 -10.38 -15.47
C HIS A 374 13.46 -8.88 -15.73
N ALA A 375 12.40 -8.11 -15.47
CA ALA A 375 12.41 -6.66 -15.63
C ALA A 375 13.44 -5.96 -14.73
N ILE A 376 13.56 -6.40 -13.48
CA ILE A 376 14.56 -5.89 -12.54
C ILE A 376 15.97 -6.29 -12.98
N ASP A 377 16.20 -7.54 -13.39
CA ASP A 377 17.54 -7.98 -13.87
C ASP A 377 17.96 -7.26 -15.16
N ALA A 378 17.00 -6.91 -16.04
CA ALA A 378 17.28 -6.13 -17.24
C ALA A 378 17.78 -4.71 -16.92
N GLU A 379 17.20 -4.04 -15.92
CA GLU A 379 17.54 -2.65 -15.58
C GLU A 379 18.58 -2.52 -14.45
N ASP A 380 18.73 -3.56 -13.63
CA ASP A 380 19.73 -3.65 -12.54
C ASP A 380 20.35 -5.05 -12.46
N PRO A 381 21.24 -5.39 -13.43
CA PRO A 381 21.78 -6.73 -13.60
C PRO A 381 22.40 -7.31 -12.33
N GLY A 382 21.94 -8.51 -11.95
CA GLY A 382 22.39 -9.23 -10.78
C GLY A 382 21.78 -8.76 -9.45
N ALA A 383 20.80 -7.85 -9.48
CA ALA A 383 20.00 -7.54 -8.30
C ALA A 383 19.16 -8.76 -7.88
N GLY A 384 18.89 -8.87 -6.57
CA GLY A 384 17.98 -9.88 -6.04
C GLY A 384 16.53 -9.38 -6.00
N VAL A 385 15.58 -10.31 -5.99
CA VAL A 385 14.16 -10.02 -5.72
C VAL A 385 13.67 -10.93 -4.62
N LEU A 386 13.13 -10.36 -3.54
CA LEU A 386 12.66 -11.09 -2.37
C LEU A 386 11.18 -10.81 -2.08
N PRO A 387 10.40 -11.84 -1.70
CA PRO A 387 9.06 -11.61 -1.19
C PRO A 387 9.11 -10.99 0.19
N TYR A 388 8.11 -10.17 0.56
CA TYR A 388 7.93 -9.76 1.94
C TYR A 388 6.44 -9.64 2.29
N LEU A 389 6.17 -9.66 3.59
CA LEU A 389 4.84 -9.45 4.15
C LEU A 389 4.72 -7.98 4.58
N ASN A 390 3.69 -7.29 4.08
CA ASN A 390 3.38 -5.92 4.45
C ASN A 390 2.53 -5.87 5.73
N SER A 391 2.85 -4.94 6.63
CA SER A 391 2.07 -4.69 7.86
C SER A 391 0.84 -3.81 7.63
N ALA A 392 0.82 -3.03 6.55
CA ALA A 392 -0.30 -2.17 6.16
C ALA A 392 -1.34 -2.93 5.30
N GLY A 393 -2.24 -2.21 4.68
CA GLY A 393 -3.20 -2.75 3.72
C GLY A 393 -3.07 -2.05 2.38
N THR A 394 -3.67 -2.62 1.36
CA THR A 394 -3.76 -2.06 0.00
C THR A 394 -5.16 -2.30 -0.56
N ASP A 395 -5.45 -1.73 -1.71
CA ASP A 395 -6.68 -2.00 -2.47
C ASP A 395 -6.94 -3.48 -2.74
N ALA A 396 -5.91 -4.33 -2.72
CA ALA A 396 -6.05 -5.77 -2.91
C ALA A 396 -7.07 -6.41 -1.95
N LYS A 397 -7.24 -5.86 -0.74
CA LYS A 397 -8.25 -6.33 0.23
C LYS A 397 -9.68 -6.26 -0.31
N GLY A 398 -9.94 -5.39 -1.29
CA GLY A 398 -11.26 -5.21 -1.89
C GLY A 398 -11.62 -6.26 -2.94
N PHE A 399 -10.62 -6.90 -3.58
CA PHE A 399 -10.87 -7.78 -4.73
C PHE A 399 -9.99 -9.04 -4.81
N ALA A 400 -8.96 -9.21 -3.98
CA ALA A 400 -8.13 -10.42 -4.00
C ALA A 400 -8.94 -11.70 -3.79
N VAL A 401 -10.10 -11.60 -3.13
CA VAL A 401 -11.11 -12.65 -3.03
C VAL A 401 -12.46 -12.04 -3.37
N LEU A 402 -12.99 -12.38 -4.54
CA LEU A 402 -14.26 -11.86 -5.03
C LEU A 402 -15.45 -12.59 -4.38
N PRO A 403 -16.68 -12.01 -4.41
CA PRO A 403 -17.87 -12.62 -3.82
C PRO A 403 -18.23 -14.02 -4.34
N ASP A 404 -17.83 -14.34 -5.56
CA ASP A 404 -18.04 -15.66 -6.20
C ASP A 404 -16.95 -16.70 -5.84
N GLY A 405 -15.98 -16.31 -5.00
CA GLY A 405 -14.89 -17.15 -4.54
C GLY A 405 -13.65 -17.16 -5.46
N ARG A 406 -13.65 -16.44 -6.58
CA ARG A 406 -12.46 -16.26 -7.40
C ARG A 406 -11.37 -15.55 -6.60
N ARG A 407 -10.13 -15.95 -6.83
CA ARG A 407 -8.95 -15.39 -6.17
C ARG A 407 -8.02 -14.77 -7.20
N ILE A 408 -7.47 -13.62 -6.86
CA ILE A 408 -6.48 -12.89 -7.66
C ILE A 408 -5.19 -12.81 -6.82
N ASN A 409 -4.09 -13.28 -7.38
CA ASN A 409 -2.78 -13.17 -6.74
C ASN A 409 -2.28 -11.73 -6.88
N CYS A 410 -2.17 -11.01 -5.76
CA CYS A 410 -1.78 -9.62 -5.74
C CYS A 410 -0.35 -9.47 -5.25
N TYR A 411 0.45 -8.66 -5.96
CA TYR A 411 1.84 -8.37 -5.67
C TYR A 411 2.05 -6.85 -5.61
N GLY A 412 2.74 -6.38 -4.57
CA GLY A 412 3.15 -4.98 -4.48
C GLY A 412 4.54 -4.78 -5.07
N CYS A 413 4.62 -3.99 -6.13
CA CYS A 413 5.88 -3.69 -6.82
C CYS A 413 5.83 -2.31 -7.49
N THR A 414 6.17 -1.27 -6.73
CA THR A 414 6.52 0.06 -7.23
C THR A 414 8.04 0.10 -7.42
N PRO A 415 8.57 -0.15 -8.62
CA PRO A 415 10.01 -0.35 -8.78
C PRO A 415 10.78 0.96 -8.60
N LEU A 416 11.37 1.11 -7.42
CA LEU A 416 12.19 2.27 -7.05
C LEU A 416 13.62 1.83 -6.74
N ARG A 417 14.57 2.23 -7.58
CA ARG A 417 15.98 2.15 -7.24
C ARG A 417 16.33 3.35 -6.37
N LEU A 418 16.60 3.11 -5.09
CA LEU A 418 16.81 4.17 -4.11
C LEU A 418 18.29 4.29 -3.71
N PRO A 419 18.79 5.50 -3.36
CA PRO A 419 20.05 5.65 -2.65
C PRO A 419 20.03 4.88 -1.32
N ALA A 420 21.18 4.34 -0.91
CA ALA A 420 21.25 3.48 0.27
C ALA A 420 20.88 4.22 1.59
N ASP A 421 21.08 5.53 1.61
CA ASP A 421 20.79 6.43 2.74
C ASP A 421 19.48 7.22 2.61
N PHE A 422 18.66 6.93 1.60
CA PHE A 422 17.37 7.60 1.39
C PHE A 422 16.29 6.97 2.28
N ASP A 423 15.89 7.70 3.32
CA ASP A 423 14.82 7.26 4.23
C ASP A 423 13.43 7.49 3.62
N PHE A 424 13.07 6.64 2.65
CA PHE A 424 11.79 6.74 1.97
C PHE A 424 10.60 6.28 2.84
N ILE A 425 10.83 5.41 3.83
CA ILE A 425 9.75 4.91 4.71
C ILE A 425 9.15 6.04 5.54
N SER A 426 9.98 7.00 6.00
CA SER A 426 9.49 8.15 6.75
C SER A 426 8.67 9.13 5.92
N LEU A 427 8.71 9.01 4.59
CA LEU A 427 7.99 9.87 3.66
C LEU A 427 6.56 9.38 3.36
N PHE A 428 6.26 8.09 3.60
CA PHE A 428 4.87 7.61 3.54
C PHE A 428 4.03 8.35 4.57
N HIS A 429 2.98 9.05 4.12
CA HIS A 429 2.14 9.95 4.93
C HIS A 429 2.92 11.06 5.66
N GLY A 430 4.23 11.17 5.42
CA GLY A 430 5.12 12.15 6.04
C GLY A 430 5.06 13.54 5.42
N VAL A 431 5.75 14.47 6.06
CA VAL A 431 6.05 15.81 5.52
C VAL A 431 7.20 15.68 4.52
N ASP A 432 7.22 16.56 3.51
CA ASP A 432 8.27 16.60 2.50
C ASP A 432 8.40 15.30 1.67
N GLU A 433 7.27 14.66 1.40
CA GLU A 433 7.21 13.49 0.51
C GLU A 433 7.79 13.82 -0.84
N ARG A 434 8.73 12.98 -1.27
CA ARG A 434 9.45 13.15 -2.54
C ARG A 434 10.05 11.85 -3.02
N VAL A 435 10.24 11.73 -4.31
CA VAL A 435 10.89 10.57 -4.94
C VAL A 435 12.03 11.04 -5.86
N PRO A 436 13.21 10.40 -5.85
CA PRO A 436 14.27 10.74 -6.79
C PRO A 436 13.79 10.56 -8.25
N VAL A 437 14.03 11.55 -9.10
CA VAL A 437 13.65 11.50 -10.53
C VAL A 437 14.26 10.29 -11.23
N GLY A 438 15.52 9.96 -10.92
CA GLY A 438 16.15 8.76 -11.44
C GLY A 438 15.42 7.46 -11.02
N SER A 439 14.78 7.43 -9.84
CA SER A 439 13.96 6.28 -9.41
C SER A 439 12.66 6.18 -10.20
N LEU A 440 11.99 7.31 -10.50
CA LEU A 440 10.80 7.33 -11.36
C LEU A 440 11.11 6.81 -12.77
N VAL A 441 12.22 7.30 -13.35
CA VAL A 441 12.69 6.88 -14.68
C VAL A 441 13.04 5.40 -14.70
N PHE A 442 13.77 4.93 -13.69
CA PHE A 442 14.08 3.50 -13.53
C PHE A 442 12.79 2.66 -13.43
N GLY A 443 11.85 3.11 -12.59
CA GLY A 443 10.57 2.41 -12.40
C GLY A 443 9.74 2.33 -13.69
N ALA A 444 9.69 3.39 -14.47
CA ALA A 444 9.00 3.38 -15.76
C ALA A 444 9.61 2.37 -16.75
N LYS A 445 10.95 2.21 -16.76
CA LYS A 445 11.62 1.17 -17.55
C LYS A 445 11.28 -0.24 -17.06
N VAL A 446 11.32 -0.46 -15.75
CA VAL A 446 10.98 -1.77 -15.18
C VAL A 446 9.53 -2.13 -15.51
N VAL A 447 8.58 -1.19 -15.38
CA VAL A 447 7.18 -1.43 -15.77
C VAL A 447 7.05 -1.71 -17.27
N ASP A 448 7.78 -1.01 -18.12
CA ASP A 448 7.81 -1.29 -19.56
C ASP A 448 8.27 -2.74 -19.85
N HIS A 449 9.31 -3.22 -19.17
CA HIS A 449 9.75 -4.62 -19.27
C HIS A 449 8.70 -5.60 -18.72
N ILE A 450 8.04 -5.29 -17.59
CA ILE A 450 6.94 -6.12 -17.08
C ILE A 450 5.83 -6.27 -18.13
N LEU A 451 5.46 -5.18 -18.80
CA LEU A 451 4.44 -5.20 -19.86
C LEU A 451 4.90 -5.96 -21.11
N GLN A 452 6.20 -6.14 -21.32
CA GLN A 452 6.75 -6.94 -22.40
C GLN A 452 6.62 -8.43 -22.13
N GLU A 453 6.87 -8.84 -20.88
CA GLU A 453 6.89 -10.24 -20.44
C GLU A 453 5.47 -10.76 -20.11
N ALA A 454 4.59 -9.85 -19.75
CA ALA A 454 3.23 -10.11 -19.28
C ALA A 454 2.34 -10.81 -20.31
#